data_d74b68a15884d95b235f7d96f4268131
#
_entry.id   d74b68a15884d95b235f7d96f4268131
#
_cell.length_a   1.000
_cell.length_b   1.000
_cell.length_c   1.000
_cell.angle_alpha   90.00
_cell.angle_beta   90.00
_cell.angle_gamma   90.00
#
_symmetry.space_group_name_H-M   'P 1'
#
loop_
_entity.id
_entity.type
_entity.pdbx_description
1 polymer ?
#
loop_
_entity_poly.entity_id
_entity_poly.type
_entity_poly.pdbx_seq_one_letter_code
_entity_poly.pdbx_strand_id
1 'polypeptide(L)' 'MNTALTCIKSAGRPKAADVETRNQELIEAAGRLFLKNGYTRTSLESIAREARVAVRTIYVKFGGKAGLLKAVLASR' A
#
# COMPACT_ATOMS: atom_id res chain seq x y z
N MET A 1 23.35 13.94 15.20
CA MET A 1 23.16 13.65 14.73
C MET A 1 22.51 13.31 14.22
N ASN A 2 22.33 13.36 14.50
CA ASN A 2 21.85 12.99 14.00
C ASN A 2 21.34 12.96 13.34
N THR A 3 20.80 13.05 13.98
CA THR A 3 20.23 13.21 13.25
C THR A 3 20.22 13.22 12.08
N ALA A 4 20.48 13.82 12.17
CA ALA A 4 20.82 14.00 10.83
C ALA A 4 21.00 12.75 10.13
N LEU A 5 21.47 11.91 10.74
CA LEU A 5 21.63 10.67 10.19
C LEU A 5 20.42 10.15 9.62
N THR A 6 19.39 10.35 10.32
CA THR A 6 18.15 9.83 9.86
C THR A 6 17.71 10.46 8.62
N CYS A 7 17.94 11.71 8.50
CA CYS A 7 17.52 12.38 7.31
C CYS A 7 18.26 11.93 6.13
N ILE A 8 19.48 11.64 6.32
CA ILE A 8 20.28 11.26 5.24
C ILE A 8 19.77 10.12 4.50
N LYS A 9 19.31 9.14 5.16
CA LYS A 9 18.87 7.99 4.48
C LYS A 9 17.72 8.24 3.58
N SER A 10 17.02 9.29 3.79
CA SER A 10 15.89 9.54 2.93
C SER A 10 16.31 10.18 1.64
N ALA A 11 17.43 10.81 1.62
CA ALA A 11 17.84 11.49 0.42
C ALA A 11 18.36 10.53 -0.60
N GLY A 12 18.10 10.78 -1.85
CA GLY A 12 18.62 9.94 -2.91
C GLY A 12 18.11 8.54 -2.88
N ARG A 13 16.91 8.38 -2.44
CA ARG A 13 16.34 7.08 -2.32
C ARG A 13 16.20 6.38 -3.64
N PRO A 14 16.55 5.12 -3.76
CA PRO A 14 16.40 4.39 -4.99
C PRO A 14 14.95 4.16 -5.33
N LYS A 15 14.69 3.94 -6.60
CA LYS A 15 13.33 3.72 -7.03
C LYS A 15 12.72 2.48 -6.43
N ALA A 16 13.52 1.50 -6.15
CA ALA A 16 13.00 0.29 -5.53
C ALA A 16 12.36 0.61 -4.19
N ALA A 17 12.96 1.52 -3.46
CA ALA A 17 12.40 1.90 -2.18
C ALA A 17 11.08 2.62 -2.35
N ASP A 18 10.94 3.42 -3.40
CA ASP A 18 9.69 4.09 -3.67
C ASP A 18 8.60 3.09 -3.98
N VAL A 19 8.91 2.06 -4.75
CA VAL A 19 7.93 1.05 -5.08
C VAL A 19 7.49 0.32 -3.83
N GLU A 20 8.40 0.00 -2.95
CA GLU A 20 8.05 -0.67 -1.72
C GLU A 20 7.20 0.21 -0.84
N THR A 21 7.52 1.50 -0.78
CA THR A 21 6.74 2.42 0.02
C THR A 21 5.32 2.50 -0.50
N ARG A 22 5.15 2.56 -1.82
CA ARG A 22 3.83 2.63 -2.40
C ARG A 22 3.05 1.35 -2.15
N ASN A 23 3.71 0.21 -2.23
CA ASN A 23 3.04 -1.05 -1.96
C ASN A 23 2.59 -1.09 -0.51
N GLN A 24 3.43 -0.60 0.39
CA GLN A 24 3.09 -0.58 1.80
C GLN A 24 1.88 0.33 2.05
N GLU A 25 1.87 1.49 1.42
CA GLU A 25 0.76 2.41 1.57
C GLU A 25 -0.53 1.80 1.04
N LEU A 26 -0.43 1.08 -0.07
CA LEU A 26 -1.58 0.45 -0.65
C LEU A 26 -2.13 -0.64 0.28
N ILE A 27 -1.25 -1.43 0.85
CA ILE A 27 -1.64 -2.48 1.78
C ILE A 27 -2.29 -1.87 3.02
N GLU A 28 -1.74 -0.78 3.52
CA GLU A 28 -2.28 -0.14 4.69
C GLU A 28 -3.66 0.47 4.41
N ALA A 29 -3.82 1.09 3.25
CA ALA A 29 -5.09 1.65 2.89
C ALA A 29 -6.14 0.56 2.77
N ALA A 30 -5.77 -0.56 2.15
CA ALA A 30 -6.68 -1.68 2.02
C ALA A 30 -7.08 -2.22 3.39
N GLY A 31 -6.11 -2.35 4.28
CA GLY A 31 -6.39 -2.85 5.62
C GLY A 31 -7.36 -1.96 6.37
N ARG A 32 -7.17 -0.65 6.27
CA ARG A 32 -8.05 0.28 6.93
C ARG A 32 -9.48 0.15 6.40
N LEU A 33 -9.62 0.07 5.09
CA LEU A 33 -10.94 -0.01 4.49
C LEU A 33 -11.61 -1.34 4.78
N PHE A 34 -10.85 -2.43 4.78
CA PHE A 34 -11.41 -3.72 5.11
C PHE A 34 -11.92 -3.74 6.55
N LEU A 35 -11.21 -3.10 7.45
CA LEU A 35 -11.66 -3.04 8.84
C LEU A 35 -12.84 -2.10 9.01
N LYS A 36 -12.84 -1.00 8.28
CA LYS A 36 -13.89 -0.02 8.42
C LYS A 36 -15.19 -0.46 7.78
N ASN A 37 -15.14 -0.97 6.57
CA ASN A 37 -16.33 -1.30 5.81
C ASN A 37 -16.59 -2.78 5.66
N GLY A 38 -15.58 -3.60 5.94
CA GLY A 38 -15.69 -5.02 5.71
C GLY A 38 -15.17 -5.37 4.33
N TYR A 39 -14.71 -6.60 4.18
CA TYR A 39 -14.12 -7.03 2.92
C TYR A 39 -15.13 -6.93 1.76
N THR A 40 -16.31 -7.43 1.99
CA THR A 40 -17.33 -7.48 0.93
C THR A 40 -17.71 -6.10 0.45
N ARG A 41 -17.80 -5.15 1.36
CA ARG A 41 -18.20 -3.79 1.00
C ARG A 41 -17.08 -2.93 0.46
N THR A 42 -15.85 -3.34 0.67
CA THR A 42 -14.73 -2.57 0.19
C THR A 42 -14.47 -2.91 -1.26
N SER A 43 -14.37 -1.90 -2.10
CA SER A 43 -14.11 -2.13 -3.52
C SER A 43 -12.67 -1.76 -3.84
N LEU A 44 -12.15 -2.32 -4.94
CA LEU A 44 -10.81 -1.96 -5.37
C LEU A 44 -10.74 -0.50 -5.74
N GLU A 45 -11.82 0.06 -6.24
CA GLU A 45 -11.84 1.46 -6.59
C GLU A 45 -11.66 2.33 -5.37
N SER A 46 -12.30 1.96 -4.27
CA SER A 46 -12.15 2.70 -3.03
C SER A 46 -10.73 2.62 -2.53
N ILE A 47 -10.15 1.43 -2.59
CA ILE A 47 -8.78 1.25 -2.14
C ILE A 47 -7.82 2.04 -3.01
N ALA A 48 -8.03 2.00 -4.31
CA ALA A 48 -7.17 2.72 -5.23
C ALA A 48 -7.24 4.22 -4.97
N ARG A 49 -8.43 4.72 -4.71
CA ARG A 49 -8.60 6.13 -4.43
C ARG A 49 -7.92 6.52 -3.15
N GLU A 50 -8.07 5.69 -2.14
CA GLU A 50 -7.46 5.96 -0.84
C GLU A 50 -5.94 5.96 -0.94
N ALA A 51 -5.39 5.03 -1.70
CA ALA A 51 -3.95 4.91 -1.85
C ALA A 51 -3.39 5.76 -2.99
N ARG A 52 -4.27 6.41 -3.74
CA ARG A 52 -3.87 7.27 -4.86
C ARG A 52 -3.12 6.51 -5.93
N VAL A 53 -3.65 5.35 -6.27
CA VAL A 53 -3.09 4.56 -7.36
C VAL A 53 -4.21 4.19 -8.29
N ALA A 54 -3.86 3.70 -9.48
CA ALA A 54 -4.87 3.23 -10.41
C ALA A 54 -5.32 1.85 -10.01
N VAL A 55 -6.58 1.53 -10.27
CA VAL A 55 -7.10 0.21 -9.99
C VAL A 55 -6.27 -0.83 -10.73
N ARG A 56 -5.85 -0.51 -11.93
CA ARG A 56 -5.04 -1.41 -12.71
C ARG A 56 -3.76 -1.81 -11.99
N THR A 57 -3.18 -0.86 -11.25
CA THR A 57 -1.98 -1.14 -10.50
C THR A 57 -2.23 -2.24 -9.47
N ILE A 58 -3.39 -2.20 -8.85
CA ILE A 58 -3.75 -3.21 -7.86
C ILE A 58 -3.85 -4.57 -8.52
N TYR A 59 -4.49 -4.64 -9.69
CA TYR A 59 -4.60 -5.90 -10.40
C TYR A 59 -3.24 -6.44 -10.81
N VAL A 60 -2.37 -5.56 -11.28
CA VAL A 60 -1.06 -5.99 -11.72
C VAL A 60 -0.21 -6.49 -10.56
N LYS A 61 -0.27 -5.79 -9.44
CA LYS A 61 0.59 -6.14 -8.32
C LYS A 61 0.03 -7.22 -7.41
N PHE A 62 -1.26 -7.24 -7.22
CA PHE A 62 -1.86 -8.16 -6.26
C PHE A 62 -2.85 -9.13 -6.87
N GLY A 63 -3.25 -8.87 -8.09
CA GLY A 63 -4.18 -9.77 -8.75
C GLY A 63 -5.63 -9.55 -8.41
N GLY A 64 -5.92 -8.55 -7.61
CA GLY A 64 -7.30 -8.24 -7.26
C GLY A 64 -7.48 -8.10 -5.78
N LYS A 65 -8.74 -8.05 -5.36
CA LYS A 65 -9.07 -7.82 -3.96
C LYS A 65 -8.59 -8.95 -3.06
N ALA A 66 -8.73 -10.18 -3.53
CA ALA A 66 -8.31 -11.32 -2.72
C ALA A 66 -6.80 -11.33 -2.51
N GLY A 67 -6.04 -11.00 -3.55
CA GLY A 67 -4.61 -10.92 -3.41
C GLY A 67 -4.19 -9.81 -2.47
N LEU A 68 -4.92 -8.71 -2.53
CA LEU A 68 -4.64 -7.60 -1.67
C LEU A 68 -4.93 -7.96 -0.21
N LEU A 69 -6.01 -8.69 0.02
CA LEU A 69 -6.34 -9.14 1.37
C LEU A 69 -5.24 -10.05 1.91
N LYS A 70 -4.72 -10.93 1.09
CA LYS A 70 -3.64 -11.79 1.52
C LYS A 70 -2.43 -10.96 1.92
N ALA A 71 -2.14 -9.91 1.17
CA ALA A 71 -1.02 -9.05 1.48
C ALA A 71 -1.23 -8.32 2.80
N VAL A 72 -2.45 -7.89 3.04
CA VAL A 72 -2.79 -7.22 4.29
C VAL A 72 -2.57 -8.18 5.46
N LEU A 73 -3.05 -9.41 5.33
CA LEU A 73 -2.89 -10.38 6.39
C LEU A 73 -1.44 -10.76 6.60
N ALA A 74 -0.69 -10.85 5.53
CA ALA A 74 0.71 -11.21 5.64
C ALA A 74 1.54 -10.10 6.28
N SER A 75 1.10 -8.87 6.19
CA SER A 75 1.85 -7.76 6.74
C SER A 75 1.57 -7.52 8.21
N ARG A 76 0.67 -8.26 8.81
CA ARG A 76 0.28 -8.03 10.20
C ARG A 76 1.13 -8.75 11.23
#